data_38468ff0c23e3638929323cd6392630d
#
_entry.id   38468ff0c23e3638929323cd6392630d
#
_cell.length_a   1.000
_cell.length_b   1.000
_cell.length_c   1.000
_cell.angle_alpha   90.00
_cell.angle_beta   90.00
_cell.angle_gamma   90.00
#
_symmetry.space_group_name_H-M   'P 1'
#
loop_
_entity.id
_entity.type
_entity.pdbx_description
1 polymer ?
#
loop_
_entity_poly.entity_id
_entity_poly.type
_entity_poly.pdbx_seq_one_letter_code
_entity_poly.pdbx_strand_id
1 'polypeptide(L)'
;MGLESSYLLVIRVLSPLEVCSGRRRWYLDSGYYIYVGSARVSKPYVRVLRHFLKEKKRWWHVDYLTSEERVEVVLGIILYGVSEDSLYRHLVKAGSFEPVALGFGVSDFRDHLTHLFRLSQGLPDALYGELGRLISGLSPQVVELVL
;
A
#
# COMPACT_ATOMS: atom_id res chain seq x y z
N MET A 1 11.78 -17.17 13.02
CA MET A 1 12.52 -16.01 12.55
C MET A 1 11.92 -15.52 11.27
N GLY A 2 11.37 -14.36 11.32
CA GLY A 2 10.78 -13.78 10.12
C GLY A 2 11.85 -13.14 9.26
N LEU A 3 11.84 -13.46 7.96
CA LEU A 3 12.53 -12.63 6.99
C LEU A 3 11.92 -11.24 7.04
N GLU A 4 12.74 -10.23 6.83
CA GLU A 4 12.21 -8.91 6.50
C GLU A 4 11.30 -9.08 5.29
N SER A 5 10.06 -8.67 5.41
CA SER A 5 9.09 -8.80 4.33
C SER A 5 8.12 -7.64 4.38
N SER A 6 7.67 -7.23 3.22
CA SER A 6 6.76 -6.11 3.07
C SER A 6 5.73 -6.44 2.00
N TYR A 7 4.69 -5.62 1.90
CA TYR A 7 3.71 -5.81 0.85
C TYR A 7 3.24 -4.47 0.30
N LEU A 8 2.75 -4.55 -0.91
CA LEU A 8 2.05 -3.47 -1.59
C LEU A 8 0.60 -3.88 -1.79
N LEU A 9 -0.31 -2.95 -1.61
CA LEU A 9 -1.69 -3.10 -2.09
C LEU A 9 -1.88 -2.15 -3.25
N VAL A 10 -2.45 -2.64 -4.33
CA VAL A 10 -2.98 -1.81 -5.40
C VAL A 10 -4.45 -1.55 -5.06
N ILE A 11 -4.79 -0.29 -4.86
CA ILE A 11 -6.11 0.13 -4.42
C ILE A 11 -6.71 1.06 -5.47
N ARG A 12 -7.97 0.84 -5.81
CA ARG A 12 -8.71 1.72 -6.70
C ARG A 12 -9.80 2.43 -5.92
N VAL A 13 -9.74 3.75 -5.96
CA VAL A 13 -10.79 4.61 -5.40
C VAL A 13 -11.71 5.01 -6.54
N LEU A 14 -12.98 4.57 -6.48
CA LEU A 14 -13.93 4.72 -7.59
C LEU A 14 -14.50 6.13 -7.70
N SER A 15 -14.62 6.83 -6.59
CA SER A 15 -15.07 8.23 -6.58
C SER A 15 -14.43 8.92 -5.37
N PRO A 16 -14.29 10.27 -5.41
CA PRO A 16 -13.65 11.00 -4.33
C PRO A 16 -14.30 10.69 -2.97
N LEU A 17 -13.48 10.54 -1.95
CA LEU A 17 -13.96 10.24 -0.61
C LEU A 17 -13.07 10.83 0.47
N GLU A 18 -13.62 10.93 1.67
CA GLU A 18 -12.90 11.28 2.87
C GLU A 18 -12.72 10.03 3.72
N VAL A 19 -11.49 9.75 4.12
CA VAL A 19 -11.17 8.65 5.03
C VAL A 19 -10.94 9.25 6.41
N CYS A 20 -11.68 8.76 7.41
CA CYS A 20 -11.57 9.24 8.78
C CYS A 20 -11.09 8.14 9.69
N SER A 21 -10.11 8.45 10.53
CA SER A 21 -9.62 7.57 11.59
C SER A 21 -9.43 8.40 12.84
N GLY A 22 -10.34 8.27 13.80
CA GLY A 22 -10.37 9.13 14.98
C GLY A 22 -10.59 10.59 14.56
N ARG A 23 -9.63 11.45 14.93
CA ARG A 23 -9.66 12.87 14.56
C ARG A 23 -8.97 13.17 13.24
N ARG A 24 -8.35 12.18 12.64
CA ARG A 24 -7.60 12.34 11.39
C ARG A 24 -8.52 12.15 10.21
N ARG A 25 -8.30 12.98 9.18
CA ARG A 25 -9.09 12.98 7.95
C ARG A 25 -8.17 13.13 6.77
N TRP A 26 -8.41 12.32 5.75
CA TRP A 26 -7.68 12.41 4.49
C TRP A 26 -8.67 12.40 3.34
N TYR A 27 -8.44 13.26 2.36
CA TYR A 27 -9.27 13.32 1.15
C TYR A 27 -8.53 12.65 0.02
N LEU A 28 -9.21 11.74 -0.67
CA LEU A 28 -8.66 11.03 -1.80
C LEU A 28 -9.55 11.24 -3.02
N ASP A 29 -8.92 11.63 -4.14
CA ASP A 29 -9.58 11.66 -5.44
C ASP A 29 -9.77 10.24 -5.95
N SER A 30 -10.61 10.06 -6.95
CA SER A 30 -10.70 8.80 -7.66
C SER A 30 -9.36 8.49 -8.35
N GLY A 31 -9.01 7.23 -8.43
CA GLY A 31 -7.76 6.79 -9.06
C GLY A 31 -7.14 5.59 -8.39
N TYR A 32 -5.93 5.29 -8.80
CA TYR A 32 -5.16 4.16 -8.30
C TYR A 32 -4.13 4.61 -7.28
N TYR A 33 -4.04 3.85 -6.20
CA TYR A 33 -3.14 4.13 -5.09
C TYR A 33 -2.35 2.87 -4.74
N ILE A 34 -1.18 3.08 -4.17
CA ILE A 34 -0.32 2.02 -3.64
C ILE A 34 -0.19 2.23 -2.14
N TYR A 35 -0.48 1.19 -1.36
CA TYR A 35 -0.26 1.21 0.08
C TYR A 35 0.90 0.28 0.43
N VAL A 36 1.77 0.73 1.32
CA VAL A 36 2.94 -0.02 1.81
C VAL A 36 2.66 -0.55 3.20
N GLY A 37 2.88 -1.84 3.41
CA GLY A 37 2.71 -2.45 4.72
C GLY A 37 3.79 -3.46 5.05
N SER A 38 3.87 -3.83 6.32
CA SER A 38 4.78 -4.87 6.80
C SER A 38 4.15 -6.25 6.63
N ALA A 39 4.89 -7.17 6.06
CA ALA A 39 4.51 -8.57 5.94
C ALA A 39 5.34 -9.47 6.85
N ARG A 40 6.04 -8.88 7.83
CA ARG A 40 6.88 -9.62 8.76
C ARG A 40 6.04 -10.28 9.84
N VAL A 41 5.28 -11.29 9.44
CA VAL A 41 4.40 -12.09 10.29
C VAL A 41 4.47 -13.54 9.84
N SER A 42 3.93 -14.47 10.66
CA SER A 42 4.01 -15.90 10.36
C SER A 42 3.26 -16.30 9.09
N LYS A 43 2.17 -15.60 8.77
CA LYS A 43 1.35 -15.88 7.58
C LYS A 43 1.08 -14.57 6.81
N PRO A 44 2.05 -14.12 6.02
CA PRO A 44 1.91 -12.83 5.32
C PRO A 44 0.68 -12.75 4.44
N TYR A 45 0.35 -13.82 3.72
CA TYR A 45 -0.81 -13.83 2.82
C TYR A 45 -2.14 -13.60 3.57
N VAL A 46 -2.25 -14.08 4.81
CA VAL A 46 -3.45 -13.86 5.63
C VAL A 46 -3.61 -12.37 5.96
N ARG A 47 -2.50 -11.72 6.30
CA ARG A 47 -2.50 -10.28 6.55
C ARG A 47 -2.97 -9.50 5.32
N VAL A 48 -2.48 -9.87 4.16
CA VAL A 48 -2.85 -9.20 2.90
C VAL A 48 -4.29 -9.51 2.51
N LEU A 49 -4.73 -10.77 2.62
CA LEU A 49 -6.11 -11.16 2.32
C LEU A 49 -7.13 -10.37 3.14
N ARG A 50 -6.78 -10.05 4.38
CA ARG A 50 -7.65 -9.28 5.26
C ARG A 50 -8.08 -7.95 4.64
N HIS A 51 -7.22 -7.34 3.84
CA HIS A 51 -7.52 -6.05 3.20
C HIS A 51 -8.62 -6.15 2.12
N PHE A 52 -8.86 -7.34 1.58
CA PHE A 52 -9.92 -7.55 0.59
C PHE A 52 -11.32 -7.61 1.22
N LEU A 53 -11.40 -7.82 2.54
CA LEU A 53 -12.67 -7.90 3.25
C LEU A 53 -13.19 -6.51 3.56
N LYS A 54 -14.47 -6.27 3.25
CA LYS A 54 -15.12 -5.00 3.59
C LYS A 54 -15.44 -4.93 5.08
N GLU A 55 -15.90 -6.03 5.66
CA GLU A 55 -16.21 -6.11 7.08
C GLU A 55 -15.04 -6.68 7.85
N LYS A 56 -14.47 -5.86 8.73
CA LYS A 56 -13.32 -6.21 9.55
C LYS A 56 -13.19 -5.21 10.69
N LYS A 57 -12.44 -5.59 11.72
CA LYS A 57 -12.03 -4.64 12.75
C LYS A 57 -11.05 -3.65 12.15
N ARG A 58 -11.18 -2.38 12.53
CA ARG A 58 -10.37 -1.31 11.98
C ARG A 58 -9.29 -0.95 13.00
N TRP A 59 -8.11 -1.52 12.81
CA TRP A 59 -6.96 -1.28 13.69
C TRP A 59 -5.99 -0.27 13.11
N TRP A 60 -5.83 -0.27 11.78
CA TRP A 60 -4.88 0.60 11.08
C TRP A 60 -5.60 1.57 10.16
N HIS A 61 -4.92 2.67 9.80
CA HIS A 61 -5.49 3.67 8.89
C HIS A 61 -6.01 3.03 7.60
N VAL A 62 -5.25 2.10 7.04
CA VAL A 62 -5.64 1.41 5.79
C VAL A 62 -6.96 0.65 5.92
N ASP A 63 -7.31 0.19 7.11
CA ASP A 63 -8.58 -0.52 7.33
C ASP A 63 -9.78 0.40 7.09
N TYR A 64 -9.65 1.66 7.44
CA TYR A 64 -10.71 2.65 7.21
C TYR A 64 -10.88 2.94 5.73
N LEU A 65 -9.80 2.85 4.95
CA LEU A 65 -9.85 3.02 3.51
C LEU A 65 -10.44 1.78 2.82
N THR A 66 -9.90 0.60 3.11
CA THR A 66 -10.28 -0.63 2.41
C THR A 66 -11.67 -1.13 2.78
N SER A 67 -12.25 -0.64 3.88
CA SER A 67 -13.63 -0.95 4.27
C SER A 67 -14.68 -0.13 3.52
N GLU A 68 -14.28 0.91 2.81
CA GLU A 68 -15.19 1.78 2.08
C GLU A 68 -15.77 1.09 0.84
N GLU A 69 -17.07 1.29 0.61
CA GLU A 69 -17.77 0.70 -0.54
C GLU A 69 -17.19 1.17 -1.88
N ARG A 70 -16.70 2.41 -1.93
CA ARG A 70 -16.16 3.01 -3.15
C ARG A 70 -14.69 2.69 -3.38
N VAL A 71 -14.15 1.73 -2.65
CA VAL A 71 -12.75 1.35 -2.71
C VAL A 71 -12.64 -0.12 -3.05
N GLU A 72 -11.78 -0.45 -4.00
CA GLU A 72 -11.46 -1.82 -4.36
C GLU A 72 -10.00 -2.10 -4.06
N VAL A 73 -9.72 -3.20 -3.37
CA VAL A 73 -8.37 -3.74 -3.31
C VAL A 73 -8.20 -4.64 -4.53
N VAL A 74 -7.36 -4.21 -5.46
CA VAL A 74 -7.20 -4.88 -6.75
C VAL A 74 -6.22 -6.04 -6.64
N LEU A 75 -5.12 -5.85 -5.93
CA LEU A 75 -4.02 -6.79 -5.90
C LEU A 75 -3.17 -6.55 -4.65
N GLY A 76 -2.71 -7.63 -4.04
CA GLY A 76 -1.66 -7.58 -3.03
C GLY A 76 -0.38 -8.20 -3.58
N ILE A 77 0.75 -7.60 -3.27
CA ILE A 77 2.07 -8.10 -3.70
C ILE A 77 2.95 -8.21 -2.47
N ILE A 78 3.34 -9.42 -2.11
CA ILE A 78 4.22 -9.65 -0.97
C ILE A 78 5.65 -9.78 -1.48
N LEU A 79 6.55 -9.02 -0.88
CA LEU A 79 7.97 -8.99 -1.24
C LEU A 79 8.78 -9.59 -0.09
N TYR A 80 9.15 -10.86 -0.22
CA TYR A 80 9.95 -11.55 0.77
C TYR A 80 11.41 -11.12 0.64
N GLY A 81 12.02 -10.76 1.77
CA GLY A 81 13.41 -10.28 1.79
C GLY A 81 13.55 -8.78 1.61
N VAL A 82 12.45 -8.04 1.56
CA VAL A 82 12.45 -6.58 1.44
C VAL A 82 11.70 -5.98 2.63
N SER A 83 12.37 -5.12 3.39
CA SER A 83 11.75 -4.47 4.54
C SER A 83 10.75 -3.39 4.10
N GLU A 84 9.82 -3.08 4.97
CA GLU A 84 8.87 -1.99 4.77
C GLU A 84 9.60 -0.66 4.53
N ASP A 85 10.64 -0.38 5.30
CA ASP A 85 11.44 0.85 5.15
C ASP A 85 12.13 0.91 3.78
N SER A 86 12.74 -0.19 3.34
CA SER A 86 13.40 -0.25 2.03
C SER A 86 12.39 -0.04 0.91
N LEU A 87 11.23 -0.67 1.00
CA LEU A 87 10.16 -0.50 0.03
C LEU A 87 9.69 0.96 -0.04
N TYR A 88 9.46 1.56 1.12
CA TYR A 88 9.07 2.96 1.20
C TYR A 88 10.09 3.88 0.52
N ARG A 89 11.38 3.70 0.85
CA ARG A 89 12.44 4.55 0.31
C ARG A 89 12.60 4.41 -1.21
N HIS A 90 12.41 3.21 -1.73
CA HIS A 90 12.45 2.99 -3.19
C HIS A 90 11.26 3.63 -3.89
N LEU A 91 10.07 3.60 -3.27
CA LEU A 91 8.89 4.28 -3.82
C LEU A 91 9.10 5.79 -3.90
N VAL A 92 9.60 6.38 -2.82
CA VAL A 92 9.87 7.81 -2.78
C VAL A 92 10.90 8.20 -3.85
N LYS A 93 11.95 7.39 -4.01
CA LYS A 93 13.03 7.65 -4.94
C LYS A 93 12.64 7.45 -6.39
N ALA A 94 11.69 6.57 -6.67
CA ALA A 94 11.29 6.24 -8.04
C ALA A 94 10.71 7.42 -8.80
N GLY A 95 10.03 8.34 -8.11
CA GLY A 95 9.44 9.52 -8.73
C GLY A 95 8.15 9.27 -9.50
N SER A 96 7.84 8.01 -9.83
CA SER A 96 6.61 7.64 -10.54
C SER A 96 5.39 7.66 -9.63
N PHE A 97 5.62 7.56 -8.33
CA PHE A 97 4.58 7.53 -7.32
C PHE A 97 4.73 8.72 -6.39
N GLU A 98 3.65 9.44 -6.20
CA GLU A 98 3.66 10.62 -5.35
C GLU A 98 3.09 10.27 -3.98
N PRO A 99 3.77 10.66 -2.87
CA PRO A 99 3.21 10.49 -1.52
C PRO A 99 1.95 11.34 -1.39
N VAL A 100 0.89 10.75 -0.86
CA VAL A 100 -0.38 11.44 -0.62
C VAL A 100 -0.88 11.13 0.78
N ALA A 101 -1.89 11.84 1.26
CA ALA A 101 -2.49 11.61 2.57
C ALA A 101 -1.43 11.59 3.68
N LEU A 102 -0.74 12.69 3.87
CA LEU A 102 0.37 12.78 4.84
C LEU A 102 -0.04 12.23 6.21
N GLY A 103 0.82 11.39 6.79
CA GLY A 103 0.59 10.75 8.07
C GLY A 103 -0.16 9.43 8.00
N PHE A 104 -0.63 9.04 6.82
CA PHE A 104 -1.39 7.80 6.65
C PHE A 104 -0.48 6.57 6.82
N GLY A 105 -0.82 5.71 7.78
CA GLY A 105 -0.16 4.43 7.97
C GLY A 105 1.24 4.48 8.57
N VAL A 106 1.71 5.64 9.07
CA VAL A 106 3.10 5.82 9.50
C VAL A 106 3.27 5.99 11.00
N SER A 107 2.32 5.53 11.80
CA SER A 107 2.39 5.68 13.26
C SER A 107 3.68 5.13 13.88
N ASP A 108 4.25 4.09 13.27
CA ASP A 108 5.46 3.44 13.74
C ASP A 108 6.75 4.01 13.13
N PHE A 109 6.65 5.01 12.26
CA PHE A 109 7.80 5.57 11.56
C PHE A 109 7.83 7.10 11.71
N ARG A 110 8.96 7.62 12.18
CA ARG A 110 9.14 9.07 12.35
C ARG A 110 9.55 9.78 11.07
N ASP A 111 10.28 9.08 10.22
CA ASP A 111 10.87 9.65 8.99
C ASP A 111 10.12 9.27 7.71
N HIS A 112 8.99 8.58 7.84
CA HIS A 112 8.12 8.31 6.71
C HIS A 112 6.99 9.33 6.68
N LEU A 113 6.75 9.92 5.50
CA LEU A 113 5.70 10.92 5.31
C LEU A 113 4.31 10.29 5.28
N THR A 114 4.20 9.18 4.58
CA THR A 114 2.95 8.45 4.39
C THR A 114 3.27 7.07 3.82
N HIS A 115 2.38 6.13 4.02
CA HIS A 115 2.47 4.83 3.35
C HIS A 115 1.47 4.69 2.20
N LEU A 116 0.83 5.79 1.81
CA LEU A 116 -0.09 5.81 0.67
C LEU A 116 0.50 6.67 -0.45
N PHE A 117 0.55 6.10 -1.64
CA PHE A 117 1.13 6.75 -2.81
C PHE A 117 0.14 6.70 -3.96
N ARG A 118 0.25 7.66 -4.85
CA ARG A 118 -0.55 7.73 -6.06
C ARG A 118 0.37 7.72 -7.27
N LEU A 119 -0.04 7.08 -8.35
CA LEU A 119 0.69 7.17 -9.61
C LEU A 119 0.66 8.63 -10.09
N SER A 120 1.85 9.22 -10.25
CA SER A 120 1.97 10.64 -10.56
C SER A 120 1.42 10.99 -11.93
N GLN A 121 1.67 10.13 -12.91
CA GLN A 121 1.25 10.34 -14.29
C GLN A 121 0.98 9.01 -14.98
N GLY A 122 0.14 9.06 -15.99
CA GLY A 122 -0.12 7.94 -16.86
C GLY A 122 -1.43 7.24 -16.61
N LEU A 123 -1.71 6.27 -17.47
CA LEU A 123 -2.92 5.47 -17.42
C LEU A 123 -2.70 4.26 -16.49
N PRO A 124 -3.77 3.56 -16.10
CA PRO A 124 -3.64 2.36 -15.25
C PRO A 124 -2.64 1.34 -15.75
N ASP A 125 -2.49 1.19 -17.06
CA ASP A 125 -1.52 0.26 -17.64
C ASP A 125 -0.07 0.60 -17.26
N ALA A 126 0.24 1.89 -17.12
CA ALA A 126 1.56 2.34 -16.69
C ALA A 126 1.86 1.96 -15.25
N LEU A 127 0.84 1.79 -14.42
CA LEU A 127 0.99 1.40 -13.03
C LEU A 127 1.76 0.08 -12.89
N TYR A 128 1.36 -0.94 -13.65
CA TYR A 128 1.98 -2.26 -13.55
C TYR A 128 3.41 -2.25 -14.08
N GLY A 129 3.70 -1.48 -15.12
CA GLY A 129 5.05 -1.30 -15.61
C GLY A 129 5.95 -0.62 -14.56
N GLU A 130 5.46 0.40 -13.91
CA GLU A 130 6.20 1.09 -12.84
C GLU A 130 6.41 0.18 -11.64
N LEU A 131 5.41 -0.61 -11.25
CA LEU A 131 5.55 -1.59 -10.16
C LEU A 131 6.58 -2.65 -10.51
N GLY A 132 6.59 -3.14 -11.74
CA GLY A 132 7.58 -4.11 -12.20
C GLY A 132 9.00 -3.58 -12.10
N ARG A 133 9.22 -2.34 -12.51
CA ARG A 133 10.54 -1.69 -12.37
C ARG A 133 10.95 -1.53 -10.92
N LEU A 134 10.03 -1.11 -10.07
CA LEU A 134 10.27 -0.96 -8.63
C LEU A 134 10.69 -2.29 -8.01
N ILE A 135 9.92 -3.33 -8.26
CA ILE A 135 10.16 -4.66 -7.69
C ILE A 135 11.49 -5.23 -8.19
N SER A 136 11.77 -5.06 -9.48
CA SER A 136 13.04 -5.48 -10.06
C SER A 136 14.23 -4.80 -9.36
N GLY A 137 14.12 -3.51 -9.08
CA GLY A 137 15.17 -2.75 -8.38
C GLY A 137 15.36 -3.17 -6.92
N LEU A 138 14.32 -3.69 -6.28
CA LEU A 138 14.37 -4.17 -4.90
C LEU A 138 14.96 -5.56 -4.75
N SER A 139 14.97 -6.35 -5.83
CA SER A 139 15.52 -7.71 -5.86
C SER A 139 15.00 -8.60 -4.72
N PRO A 140 13.69 -8.77 -4.56
CA PRO A 140 13.15 -9.64 -3.50
C PRO A 140 13.54 -11.09 -3.74
N GLN A 141 13.59 -11.88 -2.66
CA GLN A 141 13.86 -13.31 -2.76
C GLN A 141 12.71 -14.05 -3.42
N VAL A 142 11.49 -13.68 -3.05
CA VAL A 142 10.25 -14.26 -3.61
C VAL A 142 9.20 -13.15 -3.70
N VAL A 143 8.39 -13.19 -4.75
CA VAL A 143 7.23 -12.32 -4.92
C VAL A 143 5.98 -13.21 -4.90
N GLU A 144 5.05 -12.88 -4.05
CA GLU A 144 3.77 -13.60 -3.97
C GLU A 144 2.63 -12.63 -4.29
N LEU A 145 1.79 -13.01 -5.25
CA LEU A 145 0.62 -12.21 -5.62
C LEU A 145 -0.60 -12.75 -4.89
N VAL A 146 -1.39 -11.83 -4.36
CA VAL A 146 -2.66 -12.13 -3.69
C VAL A 146 -3.77 -11.41 -4.43
N LEU A 147 -4.67 -12.18 -5.01
CA LEU A 147 -5.78 -11.67 -5.83
C LEU A 147 -7.11 -11.88 -5.15
#